data_995b14cad8c303566135c5820b648f36
#
_entry.id   995b14cad8c303566135c5820b648f36
#
_cell.length_a   1.000
_cell.length_b   1.000
_cell.length_c   1.000
_cell.angle_alpha   90.00
_cell.angle_beta   90.00
_cell.angle_gamma   90.00
#
_symmetry.space_group_name_H-M   'P 1'
#
loop_
_entity.id
_entity.type
_entity.pdbx_description
1 polymer ?
#
loop_
_entity_poly.entity_id
_entity_poly.type
_entity_poly.pdbx_seq_one_letter_code
_entity_poly.pdbx_strand_id
1 'polypeptide(L)'
;MVESQKLPEYNMDTMPLRRGHILILMIASAGQFFGGALAILVGVIAPLIAMTHHPGLSPWLQGFIFACGLIGIMLGSLFFGRFSDKYGYLFFFRLCPLVIAGASLGVYFSHSLVVLTVCLLLIGFAIGGAYALDPSYVSEIMPKKWKRTMLGISKATSGLGNIGMILVAWYVLKESSDPEIWNHLFLFLTFFAVVTFLARLWFVESPEWLALHGKVEEAEKNVKHFLGQD
;
A
#
# COMPACT_ATOMS: atom_id res chain seq x y z
N MET A 1 27.06 15.76 -10.70
CA MET A 1 26.56 16.34 -9.46
C MET A 1 25.65 17.47 -9.87
N VAL A 2 24.35 17.24 -9.93
CA VAL A 2 23.38 18.31 -10.15
C VAL A 2 23.20 18.95 -8.77
N GLU A 3 23.66 20.16 -8.63
CA GLU A 3 23.45 21.01 -7.46
C GLU A 3 21.94 21.09 -7.22
N SER A 4 21.46 20.56 -6.12
CA SER A 4 20.04 20.61 -5.77
C SER A 4 19.66 22.09 -5.71
N GLN A 5 18.95 22.57 -6.74
CA GLN A 5 18.31 23.88 -6.68
C GLN A 5 17.35 23.85 -5.49
N LYS A 6 17.82 24.34 -4.35
CA LYS A 6 16.98 24.57 -3.17
C LYS A 6 15.89 25.53 -3.60
N LEU A 7 14.65 25.14 -3.42
CA LEU A 7 13.51 26.06 -3.55
C LEU A 7 13.80 27.27 -2.64
N PRO A 8 13.98 28.49 -3.17
CA PRO A 8 14.66 29.59 -2.45
C PRO A 8 13.89 30.09 -1.23
N GLU A 9 12.61 29.83 -1.10
CA GLU A 9 11.76 30.46 -0.10
C GLU A 9 11.18 29.48 0.95
N TYR A 10 11.17 28.16 0.69
CA TYR A 10 10.54 27.18 1.57
C TYR A 10 11.50 26.04 1.91
N ASN A 11 12.07 26.10 3.12
CA ASN A 11 12.87 25.00 3.64
C ASN A 11 11.97 23.99 4.37
N MET A 12 11.54 22.94 3.65
CA MET A 12 10.70 21.87 4.20
C MET A 12 11.28 21.24 5.47
N ASP A 13 12.62 21.21 5.59
CA ASP A 13 13.32 20.64 6.72
C ASP A 13 13.07 21.38 8.05
N THR A 14 12.79 22.70 8.00
CA THR A 14 12.64 23.56 9.18
C THR A 14 11.20 23.89 9.55
N MET A 15 10.24 23.43 8.74
CA MET A 15 8.82 23.73 8.96
C MET A 15 8.26 23.09 10.23
N PRO A 16 7.31 23.75 10.91
CA PRO A 16 6.57 23.15 12.01
C PRO A 16 5.64 22.04 11.51
N LEU A 17 5.47 20.99 12.33
CA LEU A 17 4.51 19.92 12.02
C LEU A 17 3.09 20.49 12.01
N ARG A 18 2.35 20.29 10.92
CA ARG A 18 0.97 20.73 10.74
C ARG A 18 0.03 19.55 10.58
N ARG A 19 -1.30 19.78 10.70
CA ARG A 19 -2.33 18.74 10.52
C ARG A 19 -2.26 18.07 9.15
N GLY A 20 -1.90 18.82 8.09
CA GLY A 20 -1.72 18.29 6.74
C GLY A 20 -0.66 17.18 6.67
N HIS A 21 0.46 17.33 7.36
CA HIS A 21 1.50 16.29 7.42
C HIS A 21 0.98 14.99 8.05
N ILE A 22 0.14 15.09 9.10
CA ILE A 22 -0.44 13.91 9.77
C ILE A 22 -1.43 13.21 8.84
N LEU A 23 -2.28 13.97 8.13
CA LEU A 23 -3.23 13.41 7.18
C LEU A 23 -2.51 12.68 6.04
N ILE A 24 -1.47 13.30 5.48
CA ILE A 24 -0.63 12.69 4.44
C ILE A 24 0.02 11.41 4.97
N LEU A 25 0.56 11.44 6.20
CA LEU A 25 1.14 10.25 6.81
C LEU A 25 0.14 9.10 6.89
N MET A 26 -1.08 9.36 7.38
CA MET A 26 -2.11 8.32 7.50
C MET A 26 -2.46 7.70 6.15
N ILE A 27 -2.66 8.51 5.12
CA ILE A 27 -3.04 8.02 3.78
C ILE A 27 -1.85 7.34 3.08
N ALA A 28 -0.64 7.89 3.21
CA ALA A 28 0.57 7.30 2.63
C ALA A 28 0.94 5.98 3.32
N SER A 29 0.62 5.81 4.61
CA SER A 29 0.94 4.58 5.35
C SER A 29 0.00 3.41 5.03
N ALA A 30 -1.00 3.60 4.18
CA ALA A 30 -1.97 2.55 3.84
C ALA A 30 -1.31 1.31 3.20
N GLY A 31 -0.20 1.47 2.48
CA GLY A 31 0.55 0.33 1.94
C GLY A 31 1.08 -0.61 3.03
N GLN A 32 1.53 -0.05 4.15
CA GLN A 32 1.97 -0.84 5.30
C GLN A 32 0.78 -1.61 5.94
N PHE A 33 -0.39 -0.95 6.03
CA PHE A 33 -1.63 -1.59 6.48
C PHE A 33 -1.99 -2.81 5.62
N PHE A 34 -1.98 -2.66 4.29
CA PHE A 34 -2.29 -3.77 3.37
C PHE A 34 -1.30 -4.92 3.48
N GLY A 35 -0.01 -4.61 3.68
CA GLY A 35 1.01 -5.65 3.86
C GLY A 35 0.78 -6.48 5.12
N GLY A 36 0.43 -5.83 6.23
CA GLY A 36 0.02 -6.52 7.44
C GLY A 36 -1.24 -7.38 7.23
N ALA A 37 -2.30 -6.78 6.66
CA ALA A 37 -3.54 -7.48 6.39
C ALA A 37 -3.34 -8.71 5.48
N LEU A 38 -2.52 -8.60 4.43
CA LEU A 38 -2.21 -9.72 3.53
C LEU A 38 -1.48 -10.85 4.24
N ALA A 39 -0.52 -10.54 5.12
CA ALA A 39 0.23 -11.55 5.86
C ALA A 39 -0.70 -12.43 6.71
N ILE A 40 -1.65 -11.82 7.41
CA ILE A 40 -2.66 -12.55 8.19
C ILE A 40 -3.65 -13.28 7.28
N LEU A 41 -4.13 -12.64 6.22
CA LEU A 41 -5.05 -13.24 5.26
C LEU A 41 -4.49 -14.56 4.71
N VAL A 42 -3.25 -14.55 4.23
CA VAL A 42 -2.56 -15.75 3.72
C VAL A 42 -2.46 -16.82 4.79
N GLY A 43 -2.10 -16.46 6.03
CA GLY A 43 -2.03 -17.39 7.15
C GLY A 43 -3.36 -18.05 7.51
N VAL A 44 -4.47 -17.32 7.36
CA VAL A 44 -5.83 -17.83 7.65
C VAL A 44 -6.37 -18.71 6.52
N ILE A 45 -6.22 -18.27 5.27
CA ILE A 45 -6.81 -19.00 4.13
C ILE A 45 -6.03 -20.27 3.74
N ALA A 46 -4.74 -20.32 4.02
CA ALA A 46 -3.91 -21.47 3.65
C ALA A 46 -4.43 -22.81 4.22
N PRO A 47 -4.68 -22.95 5.54
CA PRO A 47 -5.24 -24.18 6.09
C PRO A 47 -6.68 -24.42 5.62
N LEU A 48 -7.50 -23.40 5.40
CA LEU A 48 -8.88 -23.55 4.95
C LEU A 48 -8.95 -24.14 3.54
N ILE A 49 -8.14 -23.65 2.61
CA ILE A 49 -8.08 -24.19 1.24
C ILE A 49 -7.57 -25.64 1.25
N ALA A 50 -6.59 -25.94 2.09
CA ALA A 50 -6.07 -27.32 2.23
C ALA A 50 -7.16 -28.30 2.69
N MET A 51 -8.09 -27.85 3.55
CA MET A 51 -9.15 -28.70 4.11
C MET A 51 -10.37 -28.83 3.18
N THR A 52 -10.72 -27.80 2.42
CA THR A 52 -12.02 -27.68 1.77
C THR A 52 -12.02 -27.95 0.27
N HIS A 53 -11.06 -27.40 -0.45
CA HIS A 53 -11.15 -27.41 -1.92
C HIS A 53 -10.34 -28.51 -2.61
N HIS A 54 -9.25 -28.95 -2.03
CA HIS A 54 -8.39 -29.93 -2.67
C HIS A 54 -7.64 -30.78 -1.64
N PRO A 55 -8.27 -31.79 -1.04
CA PRO A 55 -7.59 -32.71 -0.12
C PRO A 55 -6.42 -33.49 -0.75
N GLY A 56 -6.20 -33.33 -2.07
CA GLY A 56 -5.09 -33.92 -2.82
C GLY A 56 -4.04 -32.92 -3.31
N LEU A 57 -4.12 -31.63 -2.94
CA LEU A 57 -3.09 -30.63 -3.29
C LEU A 57 -1.77 -30.97 -2.58
N SER A 58 -0.71 -31.11 -3.39
CA SER A 58 0.61 -31.34 -2.81
C SER A 58 1.03 -30.15 -1.92
N PRO A 59 1.71 -30.39 -0.78
CA PRO A 59 2.20 -29.30 0.08
C PRO A 59 3.07 -28.27 -0.65
N TRP A 60 3.81 -28.73 -1.66
CA TRP A 60 4.60 -27.86 -2.54
C TRP A 60 3.75 -26.86 -3.31
N LEU A 61 2.65 -27.30 -3.90
CA LEU A 61 1.77 -26.42 -4.67
C LEU A 61 1.07 -25.41 -3.75
N GLN A 62 0.63 -25.84 -2.57
CA GLN A 62 0.09 -24.93 -1.55
C GLN A 62 1.11 -23.87 -1.17
N GLY A 63 2.35 -24.27 -0.83
CA GLY A 63 3.42 -23.35 -0.51
C GLY A 63 3.71 -22.36 -1.64
N PHE A 64 3.69 -22.82 -2.88
CA PHE A 64 3.91 -21.96 -4.06
C PHE A 64 2.80 -20.92 -4.22
N ILE A 65 1.52 -21.31 -4.13
CA ILE A 65 0.37 -20.39 -4.25
C ILE A 65 0.51 -19.23 -3.25
N PHE A 66 0.82 -19.54 -2.00
CA PHE A 66 0.93 -18.51 -0.97
C PHE A 66 2.25 -17.74 -1.04
N ALA A 67 3.32 -18.32 -1.54
CA ALA A 67 4.59 -17.63 -1.81
C ALA A 67 4.45 -16.59 -2.94
N CYS A 68 3.48 -16.73 -3.86
CA CYS A 68 3.24 -15.78 -4.93
C CYS A 68 2.96 -14.36 -4.42
N GLY A 69 2.29 -14.22 -3.27
CA GLY A 69 2.11 -12.92 -2.63
C GLY A 69 3.43 -12.25 -2.25
N LEU A 70 4.36 -13.01 -1.65
CA LEU A 70 5.70 -12.51 -1.28
C LEU A 70 6.57 -12.23 -2.50
N ILE A 71 6.52 -13.11 -3.50
CA ILE A 71 7.19 -12.90 -4.80
C ILE A 71 6.68 -11.62 -5.45
N GLY A 72 5.36 -11.39 -5.40
CA GLY A 72 4.74 -10.15 -5.85
C GLY A 72 5.31 -8.93 -5.15
N ILE A 73 5.41 -8.93 -3.81
CA ILE A 73 5.98 -7.83 -3.02
C ILE A 73 7.42 -7.55 -3.45
N MET A 74 8.25 -8.56 -3.62
CA MET A 74 9.63 -8.42 -4.06
C MET A 74 9.70 -7.77 -5.45
N LEU A 75 8.96 -8.29 -6.42
CA LEU A 75 8.94 -7.76 -7.79
C LEU A 75 8.38 -6.34 -7.84
N GLY A 76 7.30 -6.08 -7.09
CA GLY A 76 6.67 -4.76 -7.01
C GLY A 76 7.59 -3.71 -6.43
N SER A 77 8.28 -4.01 -5.34
CA SER A 77 9.21 -3.05 -4.71
C SER A 77 10.37 -2.66 -5.65
N LEU A 78 10.91 -3.62 -6.38
CA LEU A 78 11.96 -3.37 -7.38
C LEU A 78 11.45 -2.55 -8.58
N PHE A 79 10.27 -2.92 -9.08
CA PHE A 79 9.67 -2.25 -10.24
C PHE A 79 9.29 -0.80 -9.90
N PHE A 80 8.45 -0.61 -8.90
CA PHE A 80 7.94 0.72 -8.56
C PHE A 80 9.01 1.65 -8.00
N GLY A 81 9.97 1.13 -7.21
CA GLY A 81 11.09 1.95 -6.73
C GLY A 81 11.86 2.59 -7.89
N ARG A 82 12.12 1.83 -8.96
CA ARG A 82 12.87 2.32 -10.11
C ARG A 82 12.06 3.23 -11.04
N PHE A 83 10.76 2.94 -11.21
CA PHE A 83 9.91 3.71 -12.11
C PHE A 83 9.36 4.99 -11.51
N SER A 84 9.15 5.05 -10.19
CA SER A 84 8.69 6.26 -9.51
C SER A 84 9.67 7.42 -9.60
N ASP A 85 10.97 7.12 -9.55
CA ASP A 85 12.01 8.15 -9.71
C ASP A 85 11.93 8.84 -11.07
N LYS A 86 11.51 8.10 -12.10
CA LYS A 86 11.43 8.60 -13.49
C LYS A 86 10.09 9.28 -13.81
N TYR A 87 8.97 8.71 -13.36
CA TYR A 87 7.63 9.12 -13.78
C TYR A 87 6.84 9.86 -12.69
N GLY A 88 7.39 10.00 -11.50
CA GLY A 88 6.73 10.60 -10.34
C GLY A 88 5.98 9.58 -9.48
N TYR A 89 5.65 10.03 -8.28
CA TYR A 89 4.99 9.16 -7.29
C TYR A 89 3.48 9.04 -7.50
N LEU A 90 2.82 10.11 -7.92
CA LEU A 90 1.37 10.27 -7.87
C LEU A 90 0.62 9.22 -8.68
N PHE A 91 1.10 8.90 -9.89
CA PHE A 91 0.50 7.89 -10.74
C PHE A 91 0.48 6.51 -10.06
N PHE A 92 1.63 6.11 -9.54
CA PHE A 92 1.78 4.80 -8.91
C PHE A 92 1.07 4.72 -7.55
N PHE A 93 1.03 5.83 -6.81
CA PHE A 93 0.26 5.93 -5.57
C PHE A 93 -1.22 5.61 -5.76
N ARG A 94 -1.80 6.06 -6.88
CA ARG A 94 -3.20 5.79 -7.23
C ARG A 94 -3.39 4.40 -7.82
N LEU A 95 -2.41 3.92 -8.58
CA LEU A 95 -2.48 2.62 -9.24
C LEU A 95 -2.46 1.45 -8.23
N CYS A 96 -1.60 1.50 -7.21
CA CYS A 96 -1.43 0.40 -6.26
C CYS A 96 -2.75 -0.01 -5.56
N PRO A 97 -3.51 0.90 -4.89
CA PRO A 97 -4.76 0.51 -4.25
C PRO A 97 -5.83 0.06 -5.26
N LEU A 98 -5.82 0.59 -6.49
CA LEU A 98 -6.73 0.15 -7.53
C LEU A 98 -6.46 -1.31 -7.95
N VAL A 99 -5.20 -1.69 -8.10
CA VAL A 99 -4.79 -3.07 -8.38
C VAL A 99 -5.16 -4.00 -7.23
N ILE A 100 -4.96 -3.58 -5.96
CA ILE A 100 -5.36 -4.36 -4.79
C ILE A 100 -6.88 -4.58 -4.82
N ALA A 101 -7.69 -3.54 -5.04
CA ALA A 101 -9.14 -3.65 -5.09
C ALA A 101 -9.61 -4.60 -6.20
N GLY A 102 -9.09 -4.43 -7.42
CA GLY A 102 -9.47 -5.26 -8.57
C GLY A 102 -9.07 -6.72 -8.40
N ALA A 103 -7.85 -6.99 -7.93
CA ALA A 103 -7.39 -8.36 -7.69
C ALA A 103 -8.15 -9.03 -6.53
N SER A 104 -8.46 -8.30 -5.45
CA SER A 104 -9.25 -8.82 -4.34
C SER A 104 -10.68 -9.15 -4.76
N LEU A 105 -11.32 -8.32 -5.58
CA LEU A 105 -12.62 -8.64 -6.20
C LEU A 105 -12.51 -9.85 -7.13
N GLY A 106 -11.43 -9.98 -7.89
CA GLY A 106 -11.18 -11.14 -8.74
C GLY A 106 -11.17 -12.45 -7.96
N VAL A 107 -10.58 -12.47 -6.76
CA VAL A 107 -10.63 -13.64 -5.87
C VAL A 107 -12.05 -13.87 -5.35
N TYR A 108 -12.73 -12.80 -4.92
CA TYR A 108 -14.08 -12.93 -4.37
C TYR A 108 -15.07 -13.59 -5.35
N PHE A 109 -15.00 -13.23 -6.64
CA PHE A 109 -15.89 -13.79 -7.67
C PHE A 109 -15.40 -15.10 -8.30
N SER A 110 -14.21 -15.57 -7.96
CA SER A 110 -13.63 -16.77 -8.56
C SER A 110 -13.31 -17.83 -7.50
N HIS A 111 -13.69 -19.06 -7.80
CA HIS A 111 -13.37 -20.24 -7.00
C HIS A 111 -12.13 -21.00 -7.55
N SER A 112 -11.39 -20.41 -8.50
CA SER A 112 -10.24 -21.04 -9.17
C SER A 112 -8.94 -20.76 -8.42
N LEU A 113 -8.17 -21.81 -8.10
CA LEU A 113 -6.82 -21.68 -7.52
C LEU A 113 -5.85 -20.92 -8.43
N VAL A 114 -6.02 -21.00 -9.74
CA VAL A 114 -5.19 -20.25 -10.69
C VAL A 114 -5.47 -18.76 -10.55
N VAL A 115 -6.74 -18.36 -10.49
CA VAL A 115 -7.13 -16.96 -10.30
C VAL A 115 -6.63 -16.47 -8.93
N LEU A 116 -6.80 -17.24 -7.86
CA LEU A 116 -6.27 -16.93 -6.55
C LEU A 116 -4.76 -16.66 -6.60
N THR A 117 -3.99 -17.55 -7.23
CA THR A 117 -2.54 -17.42 -7.34
C THR A 117 -2.11 -16.15 -8.05
N VAL A 118 -2.74 -15.87 -9.21
CA VAL A 118 -2.46 -14.65 -9.99
C VAL A 118 -2.86 -13.40 -9.21
N CYS A 119 -4.02 -13.41 -8.57
CA CYS A 119 -4.48 -12.28 -7.76
C CYS A 119 -3.61 -12.04 -6.54
N LEU A 120 -3.14 -13.08 -5.84
CA LEU A 120 -2.19 -12.94 -4.74
C LEU A 120 -0.88 -12.31 -5.21
N LEU A 121 -0.38 -12.73 -6.38
CA LEU A 121 0.81 -12.12 -6.97
C LEU A 121 0.58 -10.63 -7.30
N LEU A 122 -0.58 -10.27 -7.87
CA LEU A 122 -0.91 -8.89 -8.19
C LEU A 122 -1.12 -8.03 -6.94
N ILE A 123 -1.80 -8.54 -5.91
CA ILE A 123 -1.96 -7.86 -4.62
C ILE A 123 -0.59 -7.63 -4.00
N GLY A 124 0.26 -8.68 -3.96
CA GLY A 124 1.63 -8.56 -3.47
C GLY A 124 2.42 -7.53 -4.26
N PHE A 125 2.35 -7.54 -5.58
CA PHE A 125 3.04 -6.60 -6.46
C PHE A 125 2.66 -5.14 -6.15
N ALA A 126 1.37 -4.86 -5.98
CA ALA A 126 0.89 -3.54 -5.62
C ALA A 126 1.31 -3.12 -4.20
N ILE A 127 1.30 -4.05 -3.23
CA ILE A 127 1.81 -3.80 -1.86
C ILE A 127 3.30 -3.53 -1.88
N GLY A 128 4.09 -4.28 -2.68
CA GLY A 128 5.51 -4.05 -2.87
C GLY A 128 5.81 -2.64 -3.41
N GLY A 129 4.98 -2.19 -4.36
CA GLY A 129 5.01 -0.81 -4.84
C GLY A 129 4.75 0.20 -3.74
N ALA A 130 3.70 0.01 -2.95
CA ALA A 130 3.41 0.88 -1.82
C ALA A 130 4.53 0.88 -0.77
N TYR A 131 5.21 -0.25 -0.52
CA TYR A 131 6.37 -0.33 0.38
C TYR A 131 7.56 0.50 -0.09
N ALA A 132 7.76 0.66 -1.40
CA ALA A 132 8.79 1.52 -1.96
C ALA A 132 8.37 3.00 -1.94
N LEU A 133 7.13 3.29 -2.35
CA LEU A 133 6.62 4.64 -2.56
C LEU A 133 6.28 5.37 -1.25
N ASP A 134 5.56 4.71 -0.33
CA ASP A 134 5.03 5.35 0.88
C ASP A 134 6.14 5.96 1.76
N PRO A 135 7.23 5.24 2.10
CA PRO A 135 8.30 5.81 2.89
C PRO A 135 9.07 6.92 2.16
N SER A 136 9.27 6.79 0.84
CA SER A 136 9.95 7.81 0.04
C SER A 136 9.18 9.11 0.06
N TYR A 137 7.89 9.05 -0.27
CA TYR A 137 6.99 10.21 -0.25
C TYR A 137 6.90 10.86 1.13
N VAL A 138 6.69 10.06 2.20
CA VAL A 138 6.67 10.57 3.58
C VAL A 138 8.01 11.25 3.92
N SER A 139 9.13 10.69 3.46
CA SER A 139 10.45 11.23 3.75
C SER A 139 10.74 12.57 3.09
N GLU A 140 10.13 12.84 1.94
CA GLU A 140 10.29 14.10 1.21
C GLU A 140 9.45 15.23 1.78
N ILE A 141 8.27 14.92 2.32
CA ILE A 141 7.33 15.92 2.82
C ILE A 141 7.54 16.24 4.31
N MET A 142 8.05 15.26 5.09
CA MET A 142 8.13 15.43 6.53
C MET A 142 9.33 16.30 6.96
N PRO A 143 9.13 17.26 7.92
CA PRO A 143 10.20 18.04 8.50
C PRO A 143 11.28 17.14 9.11
N LYS A 144 12.54 17.51 8.95
CA LYS A 144 13.73 16.73 9.33
C LYS A 144 13.69 16.20 10.77
N LYS A 145 13.20 17.03 11.70
CA LYS A 145 13.04 16.70 13.12
C LYS A 145 12.09 15.51 13.35
N TRP A 146 11.05 15.38 12.55
CA TRP A 146 9.98 14.40 12.72
C TRP A 146 10.08 13.19 11.79
N LYS A 147 10.91 13.27 10.76
CA LYS A 147 11.06 12.27 9.70
C LYS A 147 11.19 10.84 10.22
N ARG A 148 12.12 10.61 11.16
CA ARG A 148 12.32 9.26 11.73
C ARG A 148 11.10 8.73 12.48
N THR A 149 10.49 9.59 13.30
CA THR A 149 9.29 9.23 14.09
C THR A 149 8.12 8.90 13.18
N MET A 150 7.89 9.72 12.14
CA MET A 150 6.79 9.53 11.19
C MET A 150 6.97 8.25 10.35
N LEU A 151 8.19 7.94 9.91
CA LEU A 151 8.50 6.67 9.25
C LEU A 151 8.28 5.48 10.19
N GLY A 152 8.61 5.61 11.46
CA GLY A 152 8.32 4.59 12.48
C GLY A 152 6.82 4.36 12.67
N ILE A 153 6.03 5.43 12.75
CA ILE A 153 4.56 5.36 12.84
C ILE A 153 3.98 4.71 11.58
N SER A 154 4.45 5.11 10.40
CA SER A 154 4.05 4.49 9.14
C SER A 154 4.27 2.97 9.15
N LYS A 155 5.42 2.52 9.60
CA LYS A 155 5.73 1.09 9.75
C LYS A 155 4.81 0.37 10.75
N ALA A 156 4.49 1.03 11.88
CA ALA A 156 3.60 0.47 12.89
C ALA A 156 2.17 0.26 12.38
N THR A 157 1.77 0.94 11.31
CA THR A 157 0.44 0.79 10.69
C THR A 157 0.22 -0.63 10.15
N SER A 158 1.28 -1.39 9.84
CA SER A 158 1.14 -2.80 9.47
C SER A 158 0.55 -3.64 10.60
N GLY A 159 0.86 -3.31 11.86
CA GLY A 159 0.24 -3.94 13.02
C GLY A 159 -1.28 -3.72 13.10
N LEU A 160 -1.75 -2.54 12.70
CA LEU A 160 -3.19 -2.26 12.60
C LEU A 160 -3.84 -3.10 11.49
N GLY A 161 -3.15 -3.30 10.37
CA GLY A 161 -3.58 -4.20 9.30
C GLY A 161 -3.70 -5.65 9.78
N ASN A 162 -2.71 -6.13 10.54
CA ASN A 162 -2.74 -7.45 11.15
C ASN A 162 -3.96 -7.60 12.07
N ILE A 163 -4.13 -6.69 13.03
CA ILE A 163 -5.24 -6.72 14.01
C ILE A 163 -6.59 -6.64 13.27
N GLY A 164 -6.74 -5.73 12.33
CA GLY A 164 -7.96 -5.57 11.55
C GLY A 164 -8.34 -6.86 10.83
N MET A 165 -7.38 -7.50 10.13
CA MET A 165 -7.63 -8.74 9.41
C MET A 165 -7.93 -9.92 10.37
N ILE A 166 -7.27 -10.03 11.52
CA ILE A 166 -7.58 -11.05 12.54
C ILE A 166 -9.03 -10.91 13.02
N LEU A 167 -9.46 -9.69 13.36
CA LEU A 167 -10.82 -9.46 13.85
C LEU A 167 -11.87 -9.78 12.79
N VAL A 168 -11.63 -9.39 11.54
CA VAL A 168 -12.54 -9.71 10.43
C VAL A 168 -12.55 -11.21 10.16
N ALA A 169 -11.40 -11.86 10.14
CA ALA A 169 -11.31 -13.30 9.95
C ALA A 169 -12.03 -14.06 11.06
N TRP A 170 -11.84 -13.65 12.33
CA TRP A 170 -12.54 -14.22 13.47
C TRP A 170 -14.06 -14.07 13.35
N TYR A 171 -14.54 -12.89 12.98
CA TYR A 171 -15.96 -12.61 12.84
C TYR A 171 -16.57 -13.45 11.70
N VAL A 172 -15.98 -13.40 10.51
CA VAL A 172 -16.46 -14.09 9.31
C VAL A 172 -16.48 -15.61 9.50
N LEU A 173 -15.41 -16.18 10.07
CA LEU A 173 -15.31 -17.62 10.25
C LEU A 173 -16.19 -18.15 11.41
N LYS A 174 -16.53 -17.30 12.38
CA LYS A 174 -17.41 -17.69 13.49
C LYS A 174 -18.88 -17.78 13.05
N GLU A 175 -19.32 -16.88 12.20
CA GLU A 175 -20.73 -16.74 11.81
C GLU A 175 -21.17 -17.75 10.75
N SER A 176 -20.25 -18.41 10.07
CA SER A 176 -20.59 -19.30 8.94
C SER A 176 -19.95 -20.66 9.05
N SER A 177 -20.74 -21.69 8.72
CA SER A 177 -20.25 -23.06 8.50
C SER A 177 -19.91 -23.35 7.02
N ASP A 178 -20.00 -22.32 6.16
CA ASP A 178 -19.70 -22.45 4.74
C ASP A 178 -18.18 -22.55 4.52
N PRO A 179 -17.69 -23.62 3.89
CA PRO A 179 -16.26 -23.80 3.61
C PRO A 179 -15.66 -22.69 2.72
N GLU A 180 -16.47 -22.01 1.91
CA GLU A 180 -16.00 -20.98 0.96
C GLU A 180 -16.04 -19.56 1.53
N ILE A 181 -16.47 -19.40 2.78
CA ILE A 181 -16.62 -18.08 3.42
C ILE A 181 -15.32 -17.26 3.44
N TRP A 182 -14.17 -17.90 3.31
CA TRP A 182 -12.87 -17.21 3.27
C TRP A 182 -12.76 -16.19 2.14
N ASN A 183 -13.52 -16.34 1.04
CA ASN A 183 -13.56 -15.37 -0.05
C ASN A 183 -13.99 -13.97 0.44
N HIS A 184 -14.85 -13.91 1.45
CA HIS A 184 -15.34 -12.66 2.02
C HIS A 184 -14.23 -11.84 2.70
N LEU A 185 -13.13 -12.48 3.11
CA LEU A 185 -11.98 -11.77 3.67
C LEU A 185 -11.33 -10.83 2.65
N PHE A 186 -11.44 -11.13 1.36
CA PHE A 186 -10.94 -10.25 0.31
C PHE A 186 -11.80 -8.99 0.12
N LEU A 187 -13.09 -9.00 0.53
CA LEU A 187 -13.91 -7.80 0.54
C LEU A 187 -13.40 -6.75 1.53
N PHE A 188 -12.81 -7.19 2.64
CA PHE A 188 -12.14 -6.27 3.57
C PHE A 188 -10.99 -5.53 2.89
N LEU A 189 -10.11 -6.24 2.18
CA LEU A 189 -9.04 -5.61 1.41
C LEU A 189 -9.60 -4.67 0.33
N THR A 190 -10.63 -5.11 -0.39
CA THR A 190 -11.28 -4.30 -1.43
C THR A 190 -11.83 -3.00 -0.85
N PHE A 191 -12.58 -3.08 0.26
CA PHE A 191 -13.17 -1.89 0.90
C PHE A 191 -12.08 -0.86 1.27
N PHE A 192 -11.07 -1.29 2.00
CA PHE A 192 -9.98 -0.38 2.40
C PHE A 192 -9.14 0.11 1.21
N ALA A 193 -8.96 -0.71 0.17
CA ALA A 193 -8.25 -0.30 -1.03
C ALA A 193 -9.02 0.79 -1.80
N VAL A 194 -10.33 0.67 -1.93
CA VAL A 194 -11.19 1.70 -2.54
C VAL A 194 -11.14 3.00 -1.73
N VAL A 195 -11.29 2.91 -0.40
CA VAL A 195 -11.18 4.08 0.49
C VAL A 195 -9.80 4.75 0.33
N THR A 196 -8.72 3.97 0.31
CA THR A 196 -7.36 4.49 0.11
C THR A 196 -7.20 5.12 -1.26
N PHE A 197 -7.73 4.50 -2.32
CA PHE A 197 -7.70 5.07 -3.67
C PHE A 197 -8.39 6.44 -3.70
N LEU A 198 -9.61 6.55 -3.16
CA LEU A 198 -10.35 7.80 -3.09
C LEU A 198 -9.59 8.86 -2.28
N ALA A 199 -9.01 8.48 -1.13
CA ALA A 199 -8.21 9.39 -0.32
C ALA A 199 -6.95 9.87 -1.06
N ARG A 200 -6.31 9.01 -1.85
CA ARG A 200 -5.11 9.35 -2.65
C ARG A 200 -5.41 10.21 -3.88
N LEU A 201 -6.66 10.39 -4.28
CA LEU A 201 -7.02 11.35 -5.34
C LEU A 201 -6.74 12.81 -4.95
N TRP A 202 -6.73 13.10 -3.65
CA TRP A 202 -6.45 14.43 -3.09
C TRP A 202 -4.95 14.74 -2.99
N PHE A 203 -4.08 13.75 -3.23
CA PHE A 203 -2.64 13.94 -3.18
C PHE A 203 -2.13 14.69 -4.40
N VAL A 204 -1.14 15.52 -4.15
CA VAL A 204 -0.36 16.23 -5.18
C VAL A 204 1.04 15.64 -5.28
N GLU A 205 1.71 15.88 -6.41
CA GLU A 205 3.06 15.35 -6.65
C GLU A 205 4.06 15.97 -5.67
N SER A 206 5.11 15.20 -5.34
CA SER A 206 6.16 15.64 -4.43
C SER A 206 6.82 16.94 -4.93
N PRO A 207 6.90 17.99 -4.07
CA PRO A 207 7.60 19.21 -4.43
C PRO A 207 9.08 18.99 -4.74
N GLU A 208 9.73 18.04 -4.05
CA GLU A 208 11.14 17.72 -4.28
C GLU A 208 11.34 17.08 -5.65
N TRP A 209 10.48 16.12 -6.02
CA TRP A 209 10.49 15.50 -7.33
C TRP A 209 10.24 16.51 -8.45
N LEU A 210 9.25 17.40 -8.30
CA LEU A 210 8.94 18.45 -9.27
C LEU A 210 10.13 19.40 -9.47
N ALA A 211 10.77 19.82 -8.38
CA ALA A 211 11.94 20.71 -8.44
C ALA A 211 13.11 20.05 -9.19
N LEU A 212 13.38 18.76 -8.93
CA LEU A 212 14.44 18.00 -9.62
C LEU A 212 14.19 17.83 -11.12
N HIS A 213 12.89 17.88 -11.55
CA HIS A 213 12.50 17.79 -12.96
C HIS A 213 12.26 19.17 -13.61
N GLY A 214 12.71 20.26 -12.97
CA GLY A 214 12.64 21.62 -13.52
C GLY A 214 11.25 22.28 -13.46
N LYS A 215 10.28 21.67 -12.76
CA LYS A 215 8.91 22.19 -12.59
C LYS A 215 8.77 23.02 -11.30
N VAL A 216 9.59 24.04 -11.16
CA VAL A 216 9.70 24.84 -9.92
C VAL A 216 8.39 25.53 -9.55
N GLU A 217 7.64 26.09 -10.51
CA GLU A 217 6.35 26.77 -10.26
C GLU A 217 5.28 25.81 -9.70
N GLU A 218 5.19 24.59 -10.25
CA GLU A 218 4.29 23.55 -9.74
C GLU A 218 4.73 23.09 -8.32
N ALA A 219 6.03 23.00 -8.08
CA ALA A 219 6.58 22.65 -6.78
C ALA A 219 6.20 23.69 -5.71
N GLU A 220 6.35 24.99 -6.00
CA GLU A 220 5.95 26.09 -5.10
C GLU A 220 4.46 26.09 -4.80
N LYS A 221 3.63 25.85 -5.83
CA LYS A 221 2.18 25.73 -5.66
C LYS A 221 1.82 24.58 -4.73
N ASN A 222 2.44 23.41 -4.91
CA ASN A 222 2.20 22.26 -4.07
C ASN A 222 2.67 22.49 -2.62
N VAL A 223 3.78 23.17 -2.41
CA VAL A 223 4.23 23.58 -1.07
C VAL A 223 3.21 24.50 -0.40
N LYS A 224 2.66 25.49 -1.10
CA LYS A 224 1.60 26.39 -0.56
C LYS A 224 0.35 25.59 -0.19
N HIS A 225 -0.07 24.66 -1.04
CA HIS A 225 -1.18 23.75 -0.77
C HIS A 225 -0.95 22.91 0.51
N PHE A 226 0.25 22.34 0.70
CA PHE A 226 0.60 21.63 1.94
C PHE A 226 0.63 22.53 3.17
N LEU A 227 0.94 23.80 3.00
CA LEU A 227 0.98 24.79 4.07
C LEU A 227 -0.39 25.34 4.43
N GLY A 228 -1.44 25.09 3.60
CA GLY A 228 -2.76 25.68 3.75
C GLY A 228 -2.72 27.19 3.60
N GLN A 229 -1.95 27.68 2.63
CA GLN A 229 -1.76 29.09 2.27
C GLN A 229 -2.39 29.41 0.89
N ASP A 230 -3.41 28.62 0.50
CA ASP A 230 -4.21 28.89 -0.71
C ASP A 230 -5.09 30.12 -0.54
#